data_5eccbf6754f0b3bdd32723b64819ec75
#
_entry.id   5eccbf6754f0b3bdd32723b64819ec75
#
_cell.length_a   1.000
_cell.length_b   1.000
_cell.length_c   1.000
_cell.angle_alpha   90.00
_cell.angle_beta   90.00
_cell.angle_gamma   90.00
#
_symmetry.space_group_name_H-M   'P 1'
#
loop_
_entity.id
_entity.type
_entity.pdbx_description
1 polymer ?
#
loop_
_entity_poly.entity_id
_entity_poly.type
_entity_poly.pdbx_seq_one_letter_code
_entity_poly.pdbx_strand_id
1 'polypeptide(L)'
;MSAQKKKMRENLINLSYLISAILFIVGLKMMNSPKTARVGNFYSAFGMLIAICSTLLDKGIVDYKLILVGLIIGSAIGAFLAVTVKMTQMPQMVGLLNGYGGLASALVASAEYGRLYPNLTHYDTITIVITLFIGAITFSGSVTAYGKLEGFISGQPVTYPFQKTLNLLQFFVIVSGGIYLFFHPENIPWYIVIGIVSLILGVLLVIPIGGADMPVVICLLNSYSGMAGCASEFILSNYCLIITGALVGASGIILTQIMCKAMNRSMMNVMFGAFGKVDTAVLDKSKAVTVQSYTPEDAQVVLENASLVIIVPGYGLAVAQAQHNVRELADLLEKKGAEVKYAIHPVAGRMPGHMNILLAEANVPYEKLYEMDVINPEFERADVALVIGANDVTNPAAKNNSKSPIYGMPILEVEKAKTVIFMKRSMAPGFAGIENELFLLPKTMMLFGDAKDTVVKLVNLLK
;
A
#
# COMPACT_ATOMS: atom_id res chain seq x y z
N MET A 1 11.25 -36.23 33.41
CA MET A 1 9.87 -36.08 32.84
C MET A 1 9.64 -37.25 31.90
N SER A 2 8.55 -38.00 32.01
CA SER A 2 8.34 -39.21 31.16
C SER A 2 8.21 -38.84 29.70
N ALA A 3 8.70 -39.67 28.77
CA ALA A 3 8.62 -39.47 27.32
C ALA A 3 7.18 -39.15 26.87
N GLN A 4 6.19 -39.69 27.55
CA GLN A 4 4.77 -39.45 27.31
C GLN A 4 4.35 -37.99 27.62
N LYS A 5 4.88 -37.36 28.68
CA LYS A 5 4.62 -35.94 28.99
C LYS A 5 5.26 -35.01 27.96
N LYS A 6 6.44 -35.38 27.44
CA LYS A 6 7.11 -34.61 26.39
C LYS A 6 6.28 -34.63 25.10
N LYS A 7 5.86 -35.80 24.64
CA LYS A 7 5.05 -35.99 23.44
C LYS A 7 3.68 -35.30 23.55
N MET A 8 3.04 -35.38 24.74
CA MET A 8 1.76 -34.70 24.98
C MET A 8 1.91 -33.17 24.85
N ARG A 9 3.01 -32.58 25.32
CA ARG A 9 3.28 -31.14 25.23
C ARG A 9 3.56 -30.72 23.79
N GLU A 10 4.37 -31.47 23.05
CA GLU A 10 4.61 -31.22 21.62
C GLU A 10 3.31 -31.25 20.81
N ASN A 11 2.44 -32.22 21.07
CA ASN A 11 1.13 -32.31 20.44
C ASN A 11 0.24 -31.08 20.79
N LEU A 12 0.29 -30.58 22.03
CA LEU A 12 -0.47 -29.42 22.45
C LEU A 12 0.02 -28.14 21.72
N ILE A 13 1.33 -27.95 21.63
CA ILE A 13 1.95 -26.84 20.90
C ILE A 13 1.55 -26.90 19.43
N ASN A 14 1.67 -28.05 18.79
CA ASN A 14 1.29 -28.21 17.37
C ASN A 14 -0.20 -27.96 17.13
N LEU A 15 -1.07 -28.41 18.04
CA LEU A 15 -2.51 -28.11 17.97
C LEU A 15 -2.79 -26.61 18.11
N SER A 16 -2.09 -25.93 19.01
CA SER A 16 -2.21 -24.49 19.21
C SER A 16 -1.77 -23.71 17.97
N TYR A 17 -0.67 -24.12 17.31
CA TYR A 17 -0.26 -23.54 16.04
C TYR A 17 -1.27 -23.79 14.93
N LEU A 18 -1.90 -24.97 14.87
CA LEU A 18 -2.96 -25.27 13.91
C LEU A 18 -4.17 -24.33 14.12
N ILE A 19 -4.60 -24.16 15.37
CA ILE A 19 -5.69 -23.25 15.73
C ILE A 19 -5.34 -21.81 15.33
N SER A 20 -4.13 -21.37 15.62
CA SER A 20 -3.64 -20.06 15.24
C SER A 20 -3.66 -19.86 13.71
N ALA A 21 -3.18 -20.82 12.94
CA ALA A 21 -3.22 -20.77 11.48
C ALA A 21 -4.65 -20.69 10.92
N ILE A 22 -5.58 -21.46 11.49
CA ILE A 22 -7.02 -21.40 11.13
C ILE A 22 -7.58 -19.99 11.42
N LEU A 23 -7.26 -19.42 12.58
CA LEU A 23 -7.70 -18.06 12.94
C LEU A 23 -7.13 -16.99 11.98
N PHE A 24 -5.89 -17.14 11.53
CA PHE A 24 -5.32 -16.24 10.50
C PHE A 24 -6.02 -16.39 9.16
N ILE A 25 -6.29 -17.61 8.70
CA ILE A 25 -7.01 -17.85 7.43
C ILE A 25 -8.42 -17.24 7.48
N VAL A 26 -9.16 -17.51 8.57
CA VAL A 26 -10.51 -16.97 8.76
C VAL A 26 -10.47 -15.46 8.91
N GLY A 27 -9.52 -14.92 9.66
CA GLY A 27 -9.31 -13.50 9.83
C GLY A 27 -9.05 -12.78 8.50
N LEU A 28 -8.13 -13.29 7.69
CA LEU A 28 -7.85 -12.76 6.35
C LEU A 28 -9.09 -12.81 5.45
N LYS A 29 -9.82 -13.92 5.45
CA LYS A 29 -11.08 -14.05 4.70
C LYS A 29 -12.10 -12.99 5.13
N MET A 30 -12.25 -12.75 6.43
CA MET A 30 -13.19 -11.76 6.97
C MET A 30 -12.75 -10.32 6.70
N MET A 31 -11.46 -10.05 6.59
CA MET A 31 -10.93 -8.73 6.21
C MET A 31 -11.20 -8.35 4.76
N ASN A 32 -11.62 -9.29 3.92
CA ASN A 32 -11.99 -9.02 2.52
C ASN A 32 -13.30 -8.21 2.39
N SER A 33 -14.12 -8.11 3.44
CA SER A 33 -15.33 -7.30 3.47
C SER A 33 -15.26 -6.26 4.58
N PRO A 34 -15.55 -4.99 4.30
CA PRO A 34 -15.55 -3.92 5.30
C PRO A 34 -16.46 -4.20 6.50
N LYS A 35 -17.59 -4.87 6.27
CA LYS A 35 -18.55 -5.22 7.34
C LYS A 35 -17.96 -6.17 8.37
N THR A 36 -17.09 -7.07 7.95
CA THR A 36 -16.50 -8.11 8.79
C THR A 36 -15.04 -7.85 9.15
N ALA A 37 -14.40 -6.82 8.54
CA ALA A 37 -12.97 -6.57 8.68
C ALA A 37 -12.50 -6.38 10.13
N ARG A 38 -13.27 -5.65 10.97
CA ARG A 38 -12.94 -5.49 12.40
C ARG A 38 -12.89 -6.80 13.15
N VAL A 39 -13.86 -7.67 12.90
CA VAL A 39 -13.94 -9.00 13.52
C VAL A 39 -12.83 -9.89 12.99
N GLY A 40 -12.54 -9.83 11.69
CA GLY A 40 -11.41 -10.54 11.07
C GLY A 40 -10.06 -10.14 11.67
N ASN A 41 -9.85 -8.84 11.88
CA ASN A 41 -8.64 -8.35 12.54
C ASN A 41 -8.53 -8.87 14.00
N PHE A 42 -9.64 -8.92 14.73
CA PHE A 42 -9.67 -9.50 16.08
C PHE A 42 -9.30 -10.99 16.08
N TYR A 43 -9.83 -11.78 15.13
CA TYR A 43 -9.43 -13.20 14.99
C TYR A 43 -7.95 -13.37 14.67
N SER A 44 -7.39 -12.53 13.79
CA SER A 44 -5.96 -12.54 13.48
C SER A 44 -5.11 -12.17 14.70
N ALA A 45 -5.50 -11.14 15.45
CA ALA A 45 -4.81 -10.74 16.68
C ALA A 45 -4.87 -11.83 17.75
N PHE A 46 -6.01 -12.50 17.90
CA PHE A 46 -6.16 -13.63 18.84
C PHE A 46 -5.35 -14.84 18.40
N GLY A 47 -5.30 -15.13 17.09
CA GLY A 47 -4.41 -16.16 16.53
C GLY A 47 -2.94 -15.86 16.82
N MET A 48 -2.51 -14.62 16.69
CA MET A 48 -1.15 -14.18 17.02
C MET A 48 -0.85 -14.39 18.52
N LEU A 49 -1.77 -14.05 19.41
CA LEU A 49 -1.62 -14.26 20.85
C LEU A 49 -1.42 -15.75 21.17
N ILE A 50 -2.22 -16.62 20.57
CA ILE A 50 -2.09 -18.08 20.73
C ILE A 50 -0.71 -18.56 20.24
N ALA A 51 -0.26 -18.09 19.07
CA ALA A 51 1.05 -18.46 18.52
C ALA A 51 2.20 -18.02 19.45
N ILE A 52 2.17 -16.79 19.94
CA ILE A 52 3.18 -16.28 20.89
C ILE A 52 3.19 -17.09 22.18
N CYS A 53 2.02 -17.33 22.80
CA CYS A 53 1.92 -18.13 24.01
C CYS A 53 2.45 -19.55 23.80
N SER A 54 2.14 -20.18 22.66
CA SER A 54 2.61 -21.53 22.32
C SER A 54 4.12 -21.58 22.15
N THR A 55 4.71 -20.56 21.48
CA THR A 55 6.16 -20.44 21.31
C THR A 55 6.86 -20.25 22.67
N LEU A 56 6.32 -19.40 23.55
CA LEU A 56 6.86 -19.17 24.89
C LEU A 56 6.81 -20.43 25.80
N LEU A 57 5.92 -21.34 25.48
CA LEU A 57 5.86 -22.64 26.17
C LEU A 57 6.91 -23.62 25.65
N ASP A 58 7.63 -23.35 24.59
CA ASP A 58 8.68 -24.23 24.09
C ASP A 58 9.92 -24.20 24.99
N LYS A 59 10.50 -25.37 25.26
CA LYS A 59 11.67 -25.49 26.16
C LYS A 59 12.98 -25.04 25.52
N GLY A 60 13.00 -24.72 24.25
CA GLY A 60 14.19 -24.21 23.55
C GLY A 60 14.56 -22.77 23.94
N ILE A 61 13.67 -22.06 24.65
CA ILE A 61 13.89 -20.67 25.04
C ILE A 61 14.84 -20.59 26.23
N VAL A 62 15.96 -19.92 26.04
CA VAL A 62 17.05 -19.82 27.02
C VAL A 62 16.88 -18.58 27.92
N ASP A 63 16.34 -17.46 27.40
CA ASP A 63 16.23 -16.20 28.14
C ASP A 63 14.89 -15.48 27.90
N TYR A 64 13.99 -15.61 28.87
CA TYR A 64 12.70 -14.92 28.85
C TYR A 64 12.81 -13.40 29.12
N LYS A 65 13.89 -12.92 29.74
CA LYS A 65 14.04 -11.50 30.09
C LYS A 65 14.18 -10.64 28.85
N LEU A 66 15.03 -11.06 27.91
CA LEU A 66 15.20 -10.34 26.63
C LEU A 66 13.92 -10.36 25.79
N ILE A 67 13.20 -11.48 25.79
CA ILE A 67 11.90 -11.57 25.10
C ILE A 67 10.88 -10.59 25.71
N LEU A 68 10.80 -10.55 27.05
CA LEU A 68 9.89 -9.64 27.75
C LEU A 68 10.23 -8.17 27.48
N VAL A 69 11.52 -7.81 27.51
CA VAL A 69 11.98 -6.46 27.17
C VAL A 69 11.60 -6.09 25.73
N GLY A 70 11.87 -6.98 24.77
CA GLY A 70 11.50 -6.77 23.38
C GLY A 70 9.98 -6.62 23.18
N LEU A 71 9.19 -7.44 23.86
CA LEU A 71 7.73 -7.38 23.85
C LEU A 71 7.21 -6.02 24.39
N ILE A 72 7.74 -5.58 25.53
CA ILE A 72 7.33 -4.30 26.15
C ILE A 72 7.68 -3.13 25.22
N ILE A 73 8.93 -3.07 24.74
CA ILE A 73 9.38 -2.00 23.87
C ILE A 73 8.58 -1.99 22.55
N GLY A 74 8.46 -3.15 21.90
CA GLY A 74 7.71 -3.27 20.65
C GLY A 74 6.23 -2.91 20.81
N SER A 75 5.58 -3.37 21.89
CA SER A 75 4.20 -3.03 22.19
C SER A 75 4.01 -1.54 22.50
N ALA A 76 4.93 -0.92 23.24
CA ALA A 76 4.87 0.52 23.53
C ALA A 76 5.00 1.37 22.25
N ILE A 77 5.99 1.05 21.40
CA ILE A 77 6.18 1.72 20.11
C ILE A 77 4.95 1.50 19.20
N GLY A 78 4.48 0.26 19.10
CA GLY A 78 3.32 -0.09 18.27
C GLY A 78 2.05 0.62 18.72
N ALA A 79 1.76 0.65 20.02
CA ALA A 79 0.62 1.35 20.59
C ALA A 79 0.71 2.87 20.37
N PHE A 80 1.89 3.47 20.57
CA PHE A 80 2.12 4.88 20.31
C PHE A 80 1.85 5.23 18.84
N LEU A 81 2.40 4.46 17.91
CA LEU A 81 2.21 4.67 16.47
C LEU A 81 0.74 4.47 16.07
N ALA A 82 0.06 3.45 16.61
CA ALA A 82 -1.34 3.19 16.29
C ALA A 82 -2.29 4.32 16.68
N VAL A 83 -1.95 5.09 17.72
CA VAL A 83 -2.79 6.22 18.20
C VAL A 83 -2.41 7.54 17.52
N THR A 84 -1.13 7.72 17.13
CA THR A 84 -0.62 9.01 16.64
C THR A 84 -0.62 9.14 15.13
N VAL A 85 -0.55 8.02 14.40
CA VAL A 85 -0.46 8.04 12.94
C VAL A 85 -1.80 8.45 12.32
N LYS A 86 -1.75 9.49 11.48
CA LYS A 86 -2.92 9.96 10.73
C LYS A 86 -3.22 9.03 9.55
N MET A 87 -4.47 8.99 9.10
CA MET A 87 -4.89 8.19 7.92
C MET A 87 -4.11 8.53 6.66
N THR A 88 -3.68 9.78 6.50
CA THR A 88 -2.82 10.22 5.38
C THR A 88 -1.42 9.60 5.40
N GLN A 89 -0.96 9.13 6.57
CA GLN A 89 0.35 8.52 6.79
C GLN A 89 0.30 6.98 6.81
N MET A 90 -0.89 6.39 6.61
CA MET A 90 -1.03 4.93 6.59
C MET A 90 -0.13 4.22 5.56
N PRO A 91 0.04 4.73 4.31
CA PRO A 91 0.96 4.11 3.36
C PRO A 91 2.39 4.05 3.85
N GLN A 92 2.87 5.11 4.51
CA GLN A 92 4.19 5.19 5.12
C GLN A 92 4.34 4.16 6.22
N MET A 93 3.33 4.05 7.10
CA MET A 93 3.32 3.07 8.19
C MET A 93 3.34 1.64 7.68
N VAL A 94 2.53 1.32 6.67
CA VAL A 94 2.53 -0.01 6.05
C VAL A 94 3.91 -0.32 5.46
N GLY A 95 4.53 0.66 4.78
CA GLY A 95 5.90 0.52 4.29
C GLY A 95 6.90 0.20 5.42
N LEU A 96 6.86 0.93 6.53
CA LEU A 96 7.73 0.67 7.68
C LEU A 96 7.48 -0.72 8.29
N LEU A 97 6.21 -1.13 8.49
CA LEU A 97 5.88 -2.43 9.03
C LEU A 97 6.41 -3.56 8.15
N ASN A 98 6.29 -3.44 6.83
CA ASN A 98 6.89 -4.40 5.89
C ASN A 98 8.42 -4.44 6.03
N GLY A 99 9.05 -3.27 6.17
CA GLY A 99 10.50 -3.17 6.39
C GLY A 99 10.95 -3.86 7.67
N TYR A 100 10.31 -3.56 8.79
CA TYR A 100 10.65 -4.20 10.06
C TYR A 100 10.37 -5.70 10.06
N GLY A 101 9.34 -6.17 9.36
CA GLY A 101 9.10 -7.60 9.15
C GLY A 101 10.24 -8.27 8.37
N GLY A 102 10.73 -7.62 7.30
CA GLY A 102 11.91 -8.06 6.57
C GLY A 102 13.19 -8.06 7.42
N LEU A 103 13.40 -6.99 8.20
CA LEU A 103 14.55 -6.90 9.12
C LEU A 103 14.51 -8.00 10.19
N ALA A 104 13.34 -8.25 10.79
CA ALA A 104 13.18 -9.32 11.78
C ALA A 104 13.56 -10.68 11.19
N SER A 105 13.10 -11.00 9.98
CA SER A 105 13.45 -12.25 9.29
C SER A 105 14.96 -12.34 8.99
N ALA A 106 15.59 -11.25 8.54
CA ALA A 106 17.03 -11.21 8.29
C ALA A 106 17.86 -11.39 9.59
N LEU A 107 17.39 -10.80 10.71
CA LEU A 107 18.03 -10.96 12.01
C LEU A 107 17.87 -12.38 12.56
N VAL A 108 16.70 -13.00 12.39
CA VAL A 108 16.49 -14.41 12.74
C VAL A 108 17.44 -15.31 11.94
N ALA A 109 17.55 -15.11 10.63
CA ALA A 109 18.50 -15.85 9.79
C ALA A 109 19.94 -15.68 10.28
N SER A 110 20.32 -14.45 10.66
CA SER A 110 21.68 -14.16 11.18
C SER A 110 21.94 -14.80 12.54
N ALA A 111 20.94 -14.78 13.42
CA ALA A 111 21.02 -15.43 14.73
C ALA A 111 21.17 -16.95 14.59
N GLU A 112 20.38 -17.57 13.70
CA GLU A 112 20.45 -19.01 13.43
C GLU A 112 21.76 -19.40 12.76
N TYR A 113 22.28 -18.58 11.82
CA TYR A 113 23.61 -18.78 11.26
C TYR A 113 24.68 -18.85 12.36
N GLY A 114 24.66 -17.87 13.29
CA GLY A 114 25.60 -17.87 14.41
C GLY A 114 25.40 -19.03 15.40
N ARG A 115 24.14 -19.47 15.63
CA ARG A 115 23.80 -20.58 16.52
C ARG A 115 24.28 -21.94 15.98
N LEU A 116 24.13 -22.14 14.68
CA LEU A 116 24.46 -23.42 14.03
C LEU A 116 25.93 -23.50 13.64
N TYR A 117 26.64 -22.37 13.60
CA TYR A 117 28.07 -22.35 13.25
C TYR A 117 28.93 -23.15 14.26
N PRO A 118 29.92 -23.96 13.80
CA PRO A 118 30.32 -24.21 12.40
C PRO A 118 29.56 -25.39 11.72
N ASN A 119 28.58 -26.00 12.39
CA ASN A 119 27.94 -27.26 12.01
C ASN A 119 26.65 -27.06 11.16
N LEU A 120 26.64 -26.06 10.24
CA LEU A 120 25.53 -25.82 9.33
C LEU A 120 25.36 -26.98 8.35
N THR A 121 24.13 -27.43 8.16
CA THR A 121 23.79 -28.33 7.06
C THR A 121 23.58 -27.54 5.76
N HIS A 122 23.63 -28.22 4.62
CA HIS A 122 23.31 -27.60 3.33
C HIS A 122 21.89 -27.02 3.31
N TYR A 123 20.95 -27.69 3.93
CA TYR A 123 19.57 -27.21 4.06
C TYR A 123 19.49 -25.90 4.85
N ASP A 124 20.13 -25.85 6.02
CA ASP A 124 20.19 -24.65 6.84
C ASP A 124 20.81 -23.47 6.09
N THR A 125 21.93 -23.72 5.39
CA THR A 125 22.64 -22.68 4.64
C THR A 125 21.76 -22.07 3.55
N ILE A 126 21.07 -22.88 2.73
CA ILE A 126 20.16 -22.39 1.68
C ILE A 126 19.07 -21.53 2.29
N THR A 127 18.42 -22.04 3.33
CA THR A 127 17.26 -21.38 3.96
C THR A 127 17.68 -20.06 4.61
N ILE A 128 18.82 -20.04 5.30
CA ILE A 128 19.39 -18.85 5.93
C ILE A 128 19.74 -17.78 4.87
N VAL A 129 20.41 -18.16 3.78
CA VAL A 129 20.79 -17.24 2.71
C VAL A 129 19.57 -16.64 2.02
N ILE A 130 18.55 -17.45 1.71
CA ILE A 130 17.31 -16.98 1.08
C ILE A 130 16.58 -16.02 2.03
N THR A 131 16.49 -16.36 3.32
CA THR A 131 15.83 -15.52 4.32
C THR A 131 16.55 -14.18 4.50
N LEU A 132 17.89 -14.20 4.60
CA LEU A 132 18.71 -13.00 4.68
C LEU A 132 18.51 -12.11 3.44
N PHE A 133 18.57 -12.70 2.27
CA PHE A 133 18.41 -12.00 0.99
C PHE A 133 17.06 -11.28 0.89
N ILE A 134 15.95 -12.03 1.04
CA ILE A 134 14.61 -11.47 0.93
C ILE A 134 14.35 -10.47 2.04
N GLY A 135 14.75 -10.78 3.29
CA GLY A 135 14.56 -9.89 4.43
C GLY A 135 15.33 -8.57 4.31
N ALA A 136 16.59 -8.61 3.86
CA ALA A 136 17.42 -7.42 3.68
C ALA A 136 16.90 -6.51 2.56
N ILE A 137 16.51 -7.06 1.40
CA ILE A 137 15.89 -6.29 0.31
C ILE A 137 14.58 -5.66 0.78
N THR A 138 13.75 -6.42 1.47
CA THR A 138 12.46 -5.93 1.98
C THR A 138 12.67 -4.77 2.94
N PHE A 139 13.62 -4.87 3.87
CA PHE A 139 13.92 -3.82 4.81
C PHE A 139 14.39 -2.54 4.11
N SER A 140 15.45 -2.62 3.35
CA SER A 140 16.06 -1.43 2.73
C SER A 140 15.16 -0.81 1.65
N GLY A 141 14.45 -1.64 0.87
CA GLY A 141 13.46 -1.18 -0.10
C GLY A 141 12.28 -0.47 0.57
N SER A 142 11.78 -1.00 1.69
CA SER A 142 10.68 -0.41 2.44
C SER A 142 11.07 0.91 3.10
N VAL A 143 12.27 1.01 3.66
CA VAL A 143 12.79 2.29 4.21
C VAL A 143 12.94 3.33 3.10
N THR A 144 13.39 2.93 1.91
CA THR A 144 13.46 3.83 0.75
C THR A 144 12.07 4.29 0.30
N ALA A 145 11.09 3.38 0.24
CA ALA A 145 9.71 3.71 -0.09
C ALA A 145 9.09 4.67 0.95
N TYR A 146 9.31 4.41 2.24
CA TYR A 146 8.93 5.30 3.32
C TYR A 146 9.52 6.70 3.14
N GLY A 147 10.84 6.79 2.92
CA GLY A 147 11.52 8.07 2.72
C GLY A 147 10.99 8.87 1.52
N LYS A 148 10.57 8.19 0.44
CA LYS A 148 9.91 8.84 -0.70
C LYS A 148 8.50 9.33 -0.40
N LEU A 149 7.73 8.55 0.34
CA LEU A 149 6.36 8.91 0.71
C LEU A 149 6.30 10.03 1.74
N GLU A 150 7.28 10.09 2.64
CA GLU A 150 7.39 11.14 3.66
C GLU A 150 8.03 12.42 3.13
N GLY A 151 8.70 12.32 1.97
CA GLY A 151 9.36 13.46 1.33
C GLY A 151 10.82 13.68 1.74
N PHE A 152 11.42 12.80 2.54
CA PHE A 152 12.86 12.83 2.84
C PHE A 152 13.70 12.52 1.60
N ILE A 153 13.17 11.69 0.71
CA ILE A 153 13.73 11.39 -0.60
C ILE A 153 12.75 11.94 -1.64
N SER A 154 13.28 12.50 -2.74
CA SER A 154 12.43 12.99 -3.82
C SER A 154 11.44 11.92 -4.29
N GLY A 155 10.16 12.25 -4.37
CA GLY A 155 9.13 11.39 -4.95
C GLY A 155 9.27 11.16 -6.45
N GLN A 156 10.13 11.92 -7.12
CA GLN A 156 10.46 11.71 -8.54
C GLN A 156 11.36 10.48 -8.70
N PRO A 157 11.29 9.80 -9.87
CA PRO A 157 12.21 8.73 -10.21
C PRO A 157 13.66 9.21 -10.22
N VAL A 158 14.52 8.59 -9.42
CA VAL A 158 15.97 8.86 -9.42
C VAL A 158 16.65 7.77 -10.24
N THR A 159 17.00 8.07 -11.48
CA THR A 159 17.68 7.15 -12.39
C THR A 159 19.19 7.35 -12.34
N TYR A 160 19.94 6.27 -12.50
CA TYR A 160 21.39 6.29 -12.53
C TYR A 160 21.94 5.47 -13.73
N PRO A 161 23.16 5.78 -14.20
CA PRO A 161 23.75 5.08 -15.35
C PRO A 161 23.88 3.57 -15.08
N PHE A 162 23.66 2.76 -16.10
CA PHE A 162 23.78 1.30 -16.03
C PHE A 162 22.91 0.61 -14.95
N GLN A 163 21.82 1.24 -14.52
CA GLN A 163 20.92 0.75 -13.45
C GLN A 163 20.59 -0.74 -13.58
N LYS A 164 20.14 -1.18 -14.77
CA LYS A 164 19.74 -2.58 -14.99
C LYS A 164 20.92 -3.55 -14.85
N THR A 165 22.07 -3.17 -15.42
CA THR A 165 23.29 -3.96 -15.37
C THR A 165 23.84 -4.07 -13.96
N LEU A 166 23.84 -2.96 -13.20
CA LEU A 166 24.32 -2.93 -11.82
C LEU A 166 23.45 -3.78 -10.90
N ASN A 167 22.12 -3.67 -11.01
CA ASN A 167 21.20 -4.48 -10.22
C ASN A 167 21.33 -5.98 -10.56
N LEU A 168 21.49 -6.30 -11.84
CA LEU A 168 21.69 -7.67 -12.27
C LEU A 168 23.04 -8.22 -11.76
N LEU A 169 24.11 -7.43 -11.80
CA LEU A 169 25.41 -7.82 -11.26
C LEU A 169 25.33 -8.12 -9.76
N GLN A 170 24.66 -7.25 -8.98
CA GLN A 170 24.46 -7.48 -7.55
C GLN A 170 23.66 -8.75 -7.28
N PHE A 171 22.61 -9.00 -8.06
CA PHE A 171 21.85 -10.24 -7.96
C PHE A 171 22.74 -11.48 -8.23
N PHE A 172 23.59 -11.43 -9.26
CA PHE A 172 24.54 -12.51 -9.54
C PHE A 172 25.57 -12.68 -8.42
N VAL A 173 26.05 -11.60 -7.79
CA VAL A 173 26.95 -11.70 -6.63
C VAL A 173 26.25 -12.41 -5.46
N ILE A 174 24.98 -12.09 -5.20
CA ILE A 174 24.21 -12.74 -4.14
C ILE A 174 24.01 -14.23 -4.44
N VAL A 175 23.60 -14.57 -5.65
CA VAL A 175 23.38 -15.98 -6.06
C VAL A 175 24.67 -16.76 -6.04
N SER A 176 25.75 -16.24 -6.62
CA SER A 176 27.07 -16.93 -6.63
C SER A 176 27.65 -17.06 -5.22
N GLY A 177 27.49 -16.02 -4.37
CA GLY A 177 27.86 -16.08 -2.97
C GLY A 177 27.06 -17.11 -2.19
N GLY A 178 25.75 -17.22 -2.44
CA GLY A 178 24.90 -18.25 -1.87
C GLY A 178 25.31 -19.67 -2.28
N ILE A 179 25.64 -19.88 -3.56
CA ILE A 179 26.17 -21.16 -4.04
C ILE A 179 27.53 -21.45 -3.39
N TYR A 180 28.38 -20.45 -3.26
CA TYR A 180 29.66 -20.62 -2.59
C TYR A 180 29.50 -21.02 -1.12
N LEU A 181 28.60 -20.35 -0.37
CA LEU A 181 28.28 -20.70 1.02
C LEU A 181 27.65 -22.09 1.17
N PHE A 182 26.94 -22.58 0.15
CA PHE A 182 26.41 -23.94 0.16
C PHE A 182 27.53 -24.99 0.29
N PHE A 183 28.68 -24.77 -0.37
CA PHE A 183 29.84 -25.64 -0.28
C PHE A 183 30.78 -25.30 0.88
N HIS A 184 30.79 -24.04 1.34
CA HIS A 184 31.66 -23.51 2.37
C HIS A 184 30.87 -22.73 3.43
N PRO A 185 29.98 -23.42 4.19
CA PRO A 185 29.07 -22.76 5.14
C PRO A 185 29.77 -22.02 6.29
N GLU A 186 31.05 -22.32 6.52
CA GLU A 186 31.90 -21.67 7.53
C GLU A 186 32.43 -20.31 7.12
N ASN A 187 32.18 -19.82 5.89
CA ASN A 187 32.77 -18.59 5.39
C ASN A 187 31.93 -17.35 5.77
N ILE A 188 32.08 -16.86 7.00
CA ILE A 188 31.39 -15.66 7.54
C ILE A 188 31.53 -14.43 6.64
N PRO A 189 32.73 -14.07 6.09
CA PRO A 189 32.87 -12.92 5.21
C PRO A 189 31.88 -12.92 4.02
N TRP A 190 31.68 -14.04 3.35
CA TRP A 190 30.71 -14.13 2.26
C TRP A 190 29.27 -13.97 2.72
N TYR A 191 28.92 -14.47 3.91
CA TYR A 191 27.61 -14.25 4.52
C TYR A 191 27.34 -12.75 4.70
N ILE A 192 28.32 -12.02 5.24
CA ILE A 192 28.22 -10.57 5.43
C ILE A 192 28.09 -9.83 4.09
N VAL A 193 28.89 -10.23 3.09
CA VAL A 193 28.83 -9.63 1.74
C VAL A 193 27.44 -9.78 1.14
N ILE A 194 26.83 -10.97 1.24
CA ILE A 194 25.47 -11.20 0.74
C ILE A 194 24.49 -10.26 1.45
N GLY A 195 24.58 -10.13 2.77
CA GLY A 195 23.70 -9.22 3.54
C GLY A 195 23.83 -7.75 3.10
N ILE A 196 25.05 -7.25 2.97
CA ILE A 196 25.33 -5.86 2.56
C ILE A 196 24.86 -5.61 1.12
N VAL A 197 25.20 -6.51 0.18
CA VAL A 197 24.81 -6.36 -1.22
C VAL A 197 23.28 -6.43 -1.36
N SER A 198 22.61 -7.26 -0.57
CA SER A 198 21.14 -7.33 -0.55
C SER A 198 20.50 -6.04 -0.04
N LEU A 199 21.07 -5.41 0.99
CA LEU A 199 20.61 -4.10 1.48
C LEU A 199 20.78 -3.01 0.40
N ILE A 200 21.92 -2.99 -0.28
CA ILE A 200 22.17 -2.02 -1.36
C ILE A 200 21.20 -2.25 -2.52
N LEU A 201 20.99 -3.51 -2.91
CA LEU A 201 20.07 -3.87 -3.99
C LEU A 201 18.64 -3.43 -3.70
N GLY A 202 18.15 -3.58 -2.46
CA GLY A 202 16.81 -3.13 -2.06
C GLY A 202 16.63 -1.62 -2.22
N VAL A 203 17.63 -0.81 -1.85
CA VAL A 203 17.61 0.64 -2.10
C VAL A 203 17.58 0.92 -3.61
N LEU A 204 18.47 0.31 -4.36
CA LEU A 204 18.64 0.56 -5.80
C LEU A 204 17.46 0.06 -6.64
N LEU A 205 16.68 -0.91 -6.17
CA LEU A 205 15.43 -1.34 -6.81
C LEU A 205 14.30 -0.32 -6.63
N VAL A 206 14.19 0.32 -5.47
CA VAL A 206 13.06 1.19 -5.15
C VAL A 206 13.31 2.65 -5.50
N ILE A 207 14.55 3.12 -5.45
CA ILE A 207 14.88 4.55 -5.67
C ILE A 207 14.49 5.07 -7.06
N PRO A 208 14.51 4.27 -8.16
CA PRO A 208 14.10 4.73 -9.48
C PRO A 208 12.57 4.76 -9.68
N ILE A 209 11.80 4.22 -8.74
CA ILE A 209 10.34 4.13 -8.88
C ILE A 209 9.71 5.45 -8.43
N GLY A 210 8.81 6.00 -9.24
CA GLY A 210 8.11 7.25 -8.95
C GLY A 210 7.04 7.10 -7.88
N GLY A 211 6.67 8.22 -7.24
CA GLY A 211 5.64 8.26 -6.19
C GLY A 211 4.26 7.75 -6.63
N ALA A 212 3.92 7.88 -7.92
CA ALA A 212 2.68 7.35 -8.50
C ALA A 212 2.60 5.81 -8.42
N ASP A 213 3.74 5.13 -8.54
CA ASP A 213 3.83 3.66 -8.54
C ASP A 213 4.07 3.10 -7.13
N MET A 214 4.24 3.96 -6.10
CA MET A 214 4.49 3.53 -4.72
C MET A 214 3.41 2.59 -4.15
N PRO A 215 2.13 2.73 -4.44
CA PRO A 215 1.12 1.76 -3.99
C PRO A 215 1.43 0.32 -4.43
N VAL A 216 1.89 0.14 -5.67
CA VAL A 216 2.31 -1.17 -6.21
C VAL A 216 3.55 -1.69 -5.47
N VAL A 217 4.54 -0.81 -5.25
CA VAL A 217 5.78 -1.16 -4.53
C VAL A 217 5.49 -1.60 -3.10
N ILE A 218 4.61 -0.90 -2.38
CA ILE A 218 4.21 -1.26 -1.01
C ILE A 218 3.57 -2.65 -0.98
N CYS A 219 2.67 -2.96 -1.93
CA CYS A 219 2.05 -4.29 -2.05
C CYS A 219 3.09 -5.38 -2.31
N LEU A 220 4.05 -5.11 -3.17
CA LEU A 220 5.13 -6.04 -3.49
C LEU A 220 6.07 -6.27 -2.29
N LEU A 221 6.45 -5.20 -1.59
CA LEU A 221 7.26 -5.29 -0.38
C LEU A 221 6.52 -6.02 0.76
N ASN A 222 5.19 -5.88 0.84
CA ASN A 222 4.37 -6.69 1.74
C ASN A 222 4.45 -8.19 1.39
N SER A 223 4.40 -8.51 0.08
CA SER A 223 4.60 -9.89 -0.37
C SER A 223 5.98 -10.42 0.02
N TYR A 224 7.03 -9.62 -0.18
CA TYR A 224 8.40 -10.00 0.19
C TYR A 224 8.56 -10.18 1.71
N SER A 225 7.91 -9.34 2.52
CA SER A 225 7.87 -9.51 3.96
C SER A 225 7.23 -10.86 4.36
N GLY A 226 6.11 -11.22 3.73
CA GLY A 226 5.48 -12.53 3.91
C GLY A 226 6.36 -13.69 3.50
N MET A 227 7.02 -13.58 2.34
CA MET A 227 7.97 -14.62 1.86
C MET A 227 9.21 -14.75 2.76
N ALA A 228 9.73 -13.63 3.27
CA ALA A 228 10.85 -13.64 4.23
C ALA A 228 10.45 -14.35 5.53
N GLY A 229 9.25 -14.06 6.06
CA GLY A 229 8.70 -14.76 7.21
C GLY A 229 8.52 -16.25 6.95
N CYS A 230 7.95 -16.62 5.79
CA CYS A 230 7.82 -18.03 5.41
C CYS A 230 9.19 -18.73 5.31
N ALA A 231 10.18 -18.08 4.73
CA ALA A 231 11.52 -18.65 4.58
C ALA A 231 12.24 -18.84 5.93
N SER A 232 12.12 -17.87 6.86
CA SER A 232 12.73 -17.97 8.19
C SER A 232 12.20 -19.15 8.99
N GLU A 233 10.96 -19.53 8.77
CA GLU A 233 10.30 -20.60 9.54
C GLU A 233 10.66 -22.01 9.08
N PHE A 234 11.19 -22.17 7.88
CA PHE A 234 11.79 -23.45 7.48
C PHE A 234 13.01 -23.80 8.35
N ILE A 235 13.71 -22.78 8.88
CA ILE A 235 14.82 -22.98 9.82
C ILE A 235 14.29 -23.32 11.21
N LEU A 236 13.24 -22.62 11.65
CA LEU A 236 12.67 -22.76 12.98
C LEU A 236 11.65 -23.89 13.08
N SER A 237 11.29 -24.55 11.97
CA SER A 237 10.31 -25.64 11.88
C SER A 237 8.92 -25.25 12.44
N ASN A 238 8.50 -23.99 12.25
CA ASN A 238 7.22 -23.47 12.73
C ASN A 238 6.17 -23.43 11.59
N TYR A 239 5.33 -24.44 11.51
CA TYR A 239 4.32 -24.58 10.46
C TYR A 239 3.30 -23.42 10.43
N CYS A 240 2.98 -22.81 11.57
CA CYS A 240 2.04 -21.70 11.63
C CYS A 240 2.55 -20.50 10.82
N LEU A 241 3.82 -20.13 10.96
CA LEU A 241 4.43 -19.01 10.27
C LEU A 241 4.71 -19.32 8.79
N ILE A 242 4.99 -20.59 8.45
CA ILE A 242 5.06 -21.00 7.03
C ILE A 242 3.72 -20.74 6.34
N ILE A 243 2.61 -21.18 6.93
CA ILE A 243 1.28 -21.00 6.37
C ILE A 243 0.93 -19.51 6.27
N THR A 244 1.11 -18.75 7.34
CA THR A 244 0.76 -17.33 7.37
C THR A 244 1.64 -16.48 6.47
N GLY A 245 2.95 -16.74 6.45
CA GLY A 245 3.89 -16.07 5.55
C GLY A 245 3.60 -16.35 4.08
N ALA A 246 3.26 -17.59 3.73
CA ALA A 246 2.86 -17.96 2.38
C ALA A 246 1.55 -17.27 1.96
N LEU A 247 0.55 -17.19 2.86
CA LEU A 247 -0.72 -16.49 2.60
C LEU A 247 -0.50 -14.99 2.38
N VAL A 248 0.29 -14.34 3.22
CA VAL A 248 0.62 -12.91 3.09
C VAL A 248 1.42 -12.68 1.81
N GLY A 249 2.40 -13.53 1.51
CA GLY A 249 3.19 -13.48 0.28
C GLY A 249 2.31 -13.58 -0.97
N ALA A 250 1.43 -14.58 -1.02
CA ALA A 250 0.51 -14.79 -2.14
C ALA A 250 -0.49 -13.63 -2.29
N SER A 251 -1.10 -13.20 -1.18
CA SER A 251 -2.07 -12.08 -1.20
C SER A 251 -1.42 -10.78 -1.67
N GLY A 252 -0.18 -10.51 -1.26
CA GLY A 252 0.58 -9.34 -1.72
C GLY A 252 0.87 -9.36 -3.22
N ILE A 253 1.22 -10.53 -3.79
CA ILE A 253 1.42 -10.68 -5.25
C ILE A 253 0.11 -10.46 -6.02
N ILE A 254 -0.97 -11.07 -5.56
CA ILE A 254 -2.30 -10.91 -6.19
C ILE A 254 -2.71 -9.44 -6.16
N LEU A 255 -2.57 -8.78 -5.02
CA LEU A 255 -2.90 -7.35 -4.88
C LEU A 255 -2.01 -6.47 -5.78
N THR A 256 -0.72 -6.79 -5.89
CA THR A 256 0.21 -6.12 -6.82
C THR A 256 -0.26 -6.25 -8.27
N GLN A 257 -0.70 -7.45 -8.69
CA GLN A 257 -1.23 -7.66 -10.03
C GLN A 257 -2.51 -6.88 -10.30
N ILE A 258 -3.45 -6.86 -9.34
CA ILE A 258 -4.69 -6.09 -9.42
C ILE A 258 -4.38 -4.60 -9.56
N MET A 259 -3.46 -4.07 -8.76
CA MET A 259 -3.04 -2.68 -8.82
C MET A 259 -2.37 -2.34 -10.16
N CYS A 260 -1.49 -3.21 -10.64
CA CYS A 260 -0.86 -3.04 -11.95
C CYS A 260 -1.91 -3.00 -13.08
N LYS A 261 -2.90 -3.91 -13.04
CA LYS A 261 -4.00 -3.92 -14.00
C LYS A 261 -4.83 -2.64 -13.93
N ALA A 262 -5.16 -2.17 -12.72
CA ALA A 262 -5.92 -0.93 -12.52
C ALA A 262 -5.17 0.33 -12.99
N MET A 263 -3.83 0.26 -13.08
CA MET A 263 -2.98 1.33 -13.61
C MET A 263 -2.61 1.14 -15.09
N ASN A 264 -3.10 0.08 -15.73
CA ASN A 264 -2.69 -0.38 -17.07
C ASN A 264 -1.17 -0.49 -17.22
N ARG A 265 -0.50 -1.01 -16.21
CA ARG A 265 0.96 -1.22 -16.21
C ARG A 265 1.30 -2.68 -15.95
N SER A 266 2.35 -3.18 -16.59
CA SER A 266 2.88 -4.49 -16.21
C SER A 266 3.73 -4.36 -14.94
N MET A 267 3.68 -5.39 -14.09
CA MET A 267 4.52 -5.45 -12.89
C MET A 267 6.02 -5.32 -13.23
N MET A 268 6.46 -5.90 -14.34
CA MET A 268 7.83 -5.78 -14.84
C MET A 268 8.19 -4.34 -15.21
N ASN A 269 7.25 -3.59 -15.77
CA ASN A 269 7.47 -2.17 -16.07
C ASN A 269 7.57 -1.33 -14.81
N VAL A 270 6.80 -1.63 -13.76
CA VAL A 270 6.89 -0.91 -12.49
C VAL A 270 8.22 -1.20 -11.79
N MET A 271 8.69 -2.45 -11.80
CA MET A 271 9.92 -2.86 -11.10
C MET A 271 11.20 -2.48 -11.87
N PHE A 272 11.19 -2.57 -13.19
CA PHE A 272 12.41 -2.45 -14.02
C PHE A 272 12.33 -1.32 -15.05
N GLY A 273 11.15 -0.72 -15.24
CA GLY A 273 10.94 0.44 -16.09
C GLY A 273 11.32 1.70 -15.32
N ALA A 274 12.44 2.32 -15.67
CA ALA A 274 12.71 3.69 -15.22
C ALA A 274 11.72 4.61 -15.94
N PHE A 275 10.53 4.83 -15.36
CA PHE A 275 9.60 5.84 -15.83
C PHE A 275 10.03 7.21 -15.33
N GLY A 276 10.49 8.06 -16.22
CA GLY A 276 10.86 9.41 -15.86
C GLY A 276 11.46 10.26 -16.96
N LYS A 277 11.60 9.71 -18.15
CA LYS A 277 11.70 10.58 -19.33
C LYS A 277 10.30 10.70 -19.96
N VAL A 278 9.43 11.49 -19.34
CA VAL A 278 8.49 12.26 -20.15
C VAL A 278 9.40 13.10 -21.03
N ASP A 279 9.42 12.79 -22.32
CA ASP A 279 9.99 13.73 -23.29
C ASP A 279 9.20 15.03 -23.09
N THR A 280 9.78 15.97 -22.35
CA THR A 280 9.26 17.32 -22.13
C THR A 280 9.19 18.10 -23.46
N ALA A 281 9.49 17.45 -24.57
CA ALA A 281 9.46 18.01 -25.90
C ALA A 281 8.07 18.13 -26.55
N VAL A 282 6.98 17.70 -25.88
CA VAL A 282 5.61 17.79 -26.43
C VAL A 282 4.65 18.51 -25.47
N LEU A 283 5.15 19.40 -24.66
CA LEU A 283 4.34 20.48 -24.11
C LEU A 283 4.27 21.57 -25.18
N ASP A 284 3.32 21.39 -26.08
CA ASP A 284 2.91 22.48 -26.97
C ASP A 284 2.34 23.60 -26.09
N LYS A 285 3.21 24.56 -25.74
CA LYS A 285 2.91 25.75 -24.90
C LYS A 285 2.00 26.76 -25.60
N SER A 286 1.19 26.31 -26.53
CA SER A 286 0.39 27.22 -27.35
C SER A 286 -1.11 26.95 -27.28
N LYS A 287 -1.70 27.12 -26.10
CA LYS A 287 -3.05 27.62 -25.94
C LYS A 287 -3.18 28.06 -24.48
N ALA A 288 -3.19 29.36 -24.26
CA ALA A 288 -3.73 29.92 -23.02
C ALA A 288 -5.26 29.66 -23.04
N VAL A 289 -5.64 28.47 -22.61
CA VAL A 289 -7.05 28.11 -22.45
C VAL A 289 -7.50 28.71 -21.14
N THR A 290 -8.43 29.61 -21.19
CA THR A 290 -9.01 30.25 -20.01
C THR A 290 -9.89 29.26 -19.31
N VAL A 291 -9.42 28.73 -18.18
CA VAL A 291 -10.21 27.86 -17.29
C VAL A 291 -11.21 28.74 -16.53
N GLN A 292 -12.47 28.37 -16.51
CA GLN A 292 -13.50 29.10 -15.79
C GLN A 292 -13.45 28.78 -14.31
N SER A 293 -13.14 29.78 -13.49
CA SER A 293 -13.18 29.70 -12.03
C SER A 293 -14.54 30.10 -11.52
N TYR A 294 -15.10 29.29 -10.64
CA TYR A 294 -16.40 29.52 -10.01
C TYR A 294 -16.24 29.68 -8.49
N THR A 295 -17.27 30.22 -7.85
CA THR A 295 -17.31 30.40 -6.41
C THR A 295 -18.08 29.26 -5.73
N PRO A 296 -17.94 29.05 -4.42
CA PRO A 296 -18.77 28.11 -3.68
C PRO A 296 -20.27 28.41 -3.76
N GLU A 297 -20.64 29.69 -3.90
CA GLU A 297 -22.01 30.16 -4.08
C GLU A 297 -22.60 29.69 -5.41
N ASP A 298 -21.83 29.74 -6.49
CA ASP A 298 -22.24 29.21 -7.81
C ASP A 298 -22.46 27.68 -7.74
N ALA A 299 -21.56 26.98 -7.07
CA ALA A 299 -21.64 25.54 -6.90
C ALA A 299 -22.82 25.11 -6.00
N GLN A 300 -23.17 25.92 -4.99
CA GLN A 300 -24.34 25.71 -4.14
C GLN A 300 -25.62 25.62 -4.98
N VAL A 301 -25.84 26.57 -5.87
CA VAL A 301 -27.05 26.63 -6.73
C VAL A 301 -27.19 25.35 -7.57
N VAL A 302 -26.08 24.84 -8.09
CA VAL A 302 -26.08 23.60 -8.88
C VAL A 302 -26.36 22.38 -7.99
N LEU A 303 -25.74 22.31 -6.82
CA LEU A 303 -25.90 21.18 -5.89
C LEU A 303 -27.30 21.12 -5.29
N GLU A 304 -27.93 22.26 -5.00
CA GLU A 304 -29.31 22.32 -4.47
C GLU A 304 -30.37 21.79 -5.43
N ASN A 305 -30.14 21.92 -6.73
CA ASN A 305 -31.05 21.47 -7.75
C ASN A 305 -30.73 20.07 -8.30
N ALA A 306 -29.69 19.43 -7.78
CA ALA A 306 -29.27 18.10 -8.23
C ALA A 306 -30.09 16.98 -7.58
N SER A 307 -30.59 16.05 -8.39
CA SER A 307 -31.25 14.84 -7.92
C SER A 307 -30.28 13.68 -7.68
N LEU A 308 -29.20 13.60 -8.47
CA LEU A 308 -28.14 12.61 -8.30
C LEU A 308 -26.76 13.28 -8.30
N VAL A 309 -26.05 13.15 -7.18
CA VAL A 309 -24.69 13.66 -7.00
C VAL A 309 -23.72 12.49 -6.81
N ILE A 310 -22.71 12.40 -7.66
CA ILE A 310 -21.63 11.41 -7.52
C ILE A 310 -20.37 12.10 -7.02
N ILE A 311 -19.95 11.77 -5.80
CA ILE A 311 -18.71 12.29 -5.20
C ILE A 311 -17.54 11.42 -5.61
N VAL A 312 -16.50 12.03 -6.13
CA VAL A 312 -15.26 11.37 -6.59
C VAL A 312 -14.11 11.78 -5.68
N PRO A 313 -13.82 10.99 -4.63
CA PRO A 313 -12.74 11.30 -3.70
C PRO A 313 -11.38 10.95 -4.29
N GLY A 314 -10.38 11.77 -4.03
CA GLY A 314 -9.00 11.53 -4.42
C GLY A 314 -8.01 11.85 -3.31
N TYR A 315 -6.71 11.76 -3.62
CA TYR A 315 -5.66 11.99 -2.63
C TYR A 315 -5.71 13.40 -2.01
N GLY A 316 -6.11 14.42 -2.78
CA GLY A 316 -6.24 15.78 -2.27
C GLY A 316 -7.28 15.90 -1.14
N LEU A 317 -8.35 15.11 -1.16
CA LEU A 317 -9.30 15.01 -0.06
C LEU A 317 -8.63 14.51 1.23
N ALA A 318 -7.80 13.47 1.11
CA ALA A 318 -7.06 12.91 2.23
C ALA A 318 -6.07 13.93 2.82
N VAL A 319 -5.33 14.63 1.96
CA VAL A 319 -4.35 15.65 2.39
C VAL A 319 -5.03 16.81 3.13
N ALA A 320 -6.19 17.25 2.65
CA ALA A 320 -6.98 18.29 3.29
C ALA A 320 -7.71 17.82 4.55
N GLN A 321 -7.74 16.51 4.81
CA GLN A 321 -8.52 15.90 5.91
C GLN A 321 -9.99 16.34 5.90
N ALA A 322 -10.60 16.40 4.71
CA ALA A 322 -11.95 16.92 4.49
C ALA A 322 -13.03 15.83 4.52
N GLN A 323 -12.70 14.58 4.81
CA GLN A 323 -13.62 13.42 4.75
C GLN A 323 -14.86 13.59 5.61
N HIS A 324 -14.73 14.16 6.80
CA HIS A 324 -15.88 14.41 7.70
C HIS A 324 -16.79 15.50 7.15
N ASN A 325 -16.22 16.56 6.59
CA ASN A 325 -16.98 17.66 6.00
C ASN A 325 -17.69 17.22 4.71
N VAL A 326 -17.05 16.36 3.91
CA VAL A 326 -17.67 15.77 2.71
C VAL A 326 -18.84 14.87 3.08
N ARG A 327 -18.74 14.12 4.16
CA ARG A 327 -19.88 13.36 4.68
C ARG A 327 -21.01 14.30 5.11
N GLU A 328 -20.72 15.35 5.87
CA GLU A 328 -21.73 16.35 6.28
C GLU A 328 -22.41 16.98 5.07
N LEU A 329 -21.63 17.33 4.02
CA LEU A 329 -22.16 17.81 2.75
C LEU A 329 -23.14 16.80 2.12
N ALA A 330 -22.73 15.53 2.05
CA ALA A 330 -23.57 14.46 1.50
C ALA A 330 -24.87 14.30 2.30
N ASP A 331 -24.80 14.28 3.62
CA ASP A 331 -25.97 14.17 4.50
C ASP A 331 -26.93 15.35 4.33
N LEU A 332 -26.43 16.58 4.06
CA LEU A 332 -27.25 17.75 3.77
C LEU A 332 -27.94 17.65 2.41
N LEU A 333 -27.22 17.22 1.37
CA LEU A 333 -27.78 17.02 0.03
C LEU A 333 -28.90 15.95 0.06
N GLU A 334 -28.71 14.87 0.80
CA GLU A 334 -29.73 13.84 0.97
C GLU A 334 -30.97 14.36 1.72
N LYS A 335 -30.78 15.19 2.75
CA LYS A 335 -31.91 15.86 3.43
C LYS A 335 -32.71 16.77 2.50
N LYS A 336 -32.06 17.33 1.47
CA LYS A 336 -32.69 18.14 0.41
C LYS A 336 -33.31 17.29 -0.72
N GLY A 337 -33.18 15.95 -0.65
CA GLY A 337 -33.80 15.01 -1.59
C GLY A 337 -32.87 14.49 -2.70
N ALA A 338 -31.60 14.82 -2.69
CA ALA A 338 -30.64 14.28 -3.65
C ALA A 338 -30.19 12.85 -3.26
N GLU A 339 -30.00 11.98 -4.24
CA GLU A 339 -29.28 10.72 -4.05
C GLU A 339 -27.78 10.98 -4.13
N VAL A 340 -26.98 10.52 -3.11
CA VAL A 340 -25.53 10.70 -3.08
C VAL A 340 -24.81 9.37 -3.13
N LYS A 341 -23.90 9.23 -4.10
CA LYS A 341 -23.03 8.07 -4.30
C LYS A 341 -21.56 8.48 -4.26
N TYR A 342 -20.68 7.56 -3.81
CA TYR A 342 -19.24 7.77 -3.84
C TYR A 342 -18.60 6.85 -4.87
N ALA A 343 -17.92 7.42 -5.84
CA ALA A 343 -17.23 6.67 -6.89
C ALA A 343 -15.77 6.43 -6.49
N ILE A 344 -15.42 5.19 -6.23
CA ILE A 344 -14.09 4.81 -5.76
C ILE A 344 -13.26 4.26 -6.92
N HIS A 345 -12.14 4.90 -7.18
CA HIS A 345 -11.15 4.36 -8.10
C HIS A 345 -10.13 3.51 -7.32
N PRO A 346 -9.78 2.28 -7.80
CA PRO A 346 -8.93 1.35 -7.05
C PRO A 346 -7.52 1.89 -6.75
N VAL A 347 -7.01 2.81 -7.56
CA VAL A 347 -5.69 3.43 -7.36
C VAL A 347 -5.76 4.88 -6.89
N ALA A 348 -6.94 5.40 -6.51
CA ALA A 348 -7.04 6.72 -5.89
C ALA A 348 -6.35 6.71 -4.52
N GLY A 349 -5.39 7.61 -4.34
CA GLY A 349 -4.63 7.69 -3.09
C GLY A 349 -3.17 7.23 -3.21
N ARG A 350 -2.62 6.69 -2.14
CA ARG A 350 -1.23 6.21 -2.04
C ARG A 350 -1.09 4.76 -1.58
N MET A 351 -2.19 4.05 -1.39
CA MET A 351 -2.22 2.62 -1.09
C MET A 351 -3.55 2.03 -1.59
N PRO A 352 -3.65 0.70 -1.79
CA PRO A 352 -4.92 0.04 -2.10
C PRO A 352 -5.99 0.35 -1.07
N GLY A 353 -7.21 0.68 -1.54
CA GLY A 353 -8.33 0.98 -0.64
C GLY A 353 -8.21 2.25 0.18
N HIS A 354 -7.28 3.16 -0.15
CA HIS A 354 -7.06 4.39 0.60
C HIS A 354 -8.35 5.20 0.78
N MET A 355 -9.13 5.38 -0.27
CA MET A 355 -10.39 6.14 -0.20
C MET A 355 -11.45 5.41 0.62
N ASN A 356 -11.52 4.08 0.54
CA ASN A 356 -12.43 3.29 1.35
C ASN A 356 -12.18 3.47 2.85
N ILE A 357 -10.89 3.42 3.26
CA ILE A 357 -10.49 3.61 4.66
C ILE A 357 -10.80 5.03 5.12
N LEU A 358 -10.48 6.03 4.29
CA LEU A 358 -10.72 7.44 4.60
C LEU A 358 -12.21 7.75 4.81
N LEU A 359 -13.07 7.21 3.95
CA LEU A 359 -14.52 7.39 4.05
C LEU A 359 -15.12 6.57 5.18
N ALA A 360 -14.55 5.40 5.48
CA ALA A 360 -14.92 4.61 6.65
C ALA A 360 -14.60 5.34 7.98
N GLU A 361 -13.47 6.06 8.06
CA GLU A 361 -13.13 6.93 9.19
C GLU A 361 -14.22 8.00 9.41
N ALA A 362 -14.72 8.57 8.31
CA ALA A 362 -15.83 9.51 8.36
C ALA A 362 -17.20 8.85 8.61
N ASN A 363 -17.24 7.52 8.83
CA ASN A 363 -18.45 6.72 8.98
C ASN A 363 -19.41 6.80 7.78
N VAL A 364 -18.92 6.96 6.56
CA VAL A 364 -19.75 6.84 5.35
C VAL A 364 -20.22 5.38 5.22
N PRO A 365 -21.53 5.13 5.03
CA PRO A 365 -22.03 3.77 4.83
C PRO A 365 -21.40 3.08 3.61
N TYR A 366 -21.00 1.82 3.76
CA TYR A 366 -20.36 1.07 2.66
C TYR A 366 -21.27 0.87 1.46
N GLU A 367 -22.55 0.85 1.66
CA GLU A 367 -23.56 0.74 0.61
C GLU A 367 -23.55 1.92 -0.37
N LYS A 368 -22.96 3.05 0.05
CA LYS A 368 -22.78 4.26 -0.79
C LYS A 368 -21.44 4.30 -1.51
N LEU A 369 -20.52 3.37 -1.23
CA LEU A 369 -19.22 3.27 -1.88
C LEU A 369 -19.31 2.31 -3.06
N TYR A 370 -19.18 2.84 -4.25
CA TYR A 370 -19.31 2.08 -5.50
C TYR A 370 -17.95 1.94 -6.17
N GLU A 371 -17.65 0.73 -6.62
CA GLU A 371 -16.48 0.47 -7.45
C GLU A 371 -16.67 1.05 -8.86
N MET A 372 -15.57 1.35 -9.53
CA MET A 372 -15.52 2.03 -10.80
C MET A 372 -16.39 1.37 -11.88
N ASP A 373 -16.35 0.04 -12.01
CA ASP A 373 -17.11 -0.70 -13.03
C ASP A 373 -18.62 -0.61 -12.82
N VAL A 374 -19.07 -0.45 -11.57
CA VAL A 374 -20.47 -0.32 -11.21
C VAL A 374 -20.96 1.12 -11.35
N ILE A 375 -20.10 2.10 -11.00
CA ILE A 375 -20.52 3.51 -10.97
C ILE A 375 -20.38 4.21 -12.33
N ASN A 376 -19.47 3.77 -13.20
CA ASN A 376 -19.23 4.43 -14.50
C ASN A 376 -20.50 4.58 -15.35
N PRO A 377 -21.40 3.58 -15.47
CA PRO A 377 -22.68 3.76 -16.18
C PRO A 377 -23.60 4.82 -15.55
N GLU A 378 -23.49 5.07 -14.24
CA GLU A 378 -24.35 6.01 -13.54
C GLU A 378 -23.98 7.49 -13.79
N PHE A 379 -22.75 7.77 -14.25
CA PHE A 379 -22.35 9.15 -14.56
C PHE A 379 -23.23 9.79 -15.66
N GLU A 380 -23.75 9.01 -16.61
CA GLU A 380 -24.65 9.53 -17.65
C GLU A 380 -25.99 10.08 -17.09
N ARG A 381 -26.40 9.56 -15.93
CA ARG A 381 -27.62 9.98 -15.23
C ARG A 381 -27.33 11.05 -14.17
N ALA A 382 -26.07 11.23 -13.79
CA ALA A 382 -25.69 12.14 -12.72
C ALA A 382 -25.90 13.60 -13.15
N ASP A 383 -26.55 14.36 -12.30
CA ASP A 383 -26.67 15.80 -12.47
C ASP A 383 -25.33 16.46 -12.17
N VAL A 384 -24.65 16.00 -11.12
CA VAL A 384 -23.36 16.54 -10.68
C VAL A 384 -22.36 15.43 -10.39
N ALA A 385 -21.17 15.52 -10.99
CA ALA A 385 -19.97 14.81 -10.55
C ALA A 385 -19.10 15.77 -9.72
N LEU A 386 -18.99 15.55 -8.43
CA LEU A 386 -18.22 16.37 -7.49
C LEU A 386 -16.84 15.74 -7.26
N VAL A 387 -15.82 16.22 -7.95
CA VAL A 387 -14.45 15.70 -7.89
C VAL A 387 -13.66 16.45 -6.82
N ILE A 388 -13.19 15.75 -5.79
CA ILE A 388 -12.48 16.35 -4.66
C ILE A 388 -11.09 15.74 -4.53
N GLY A 389 -10.09 16.46 -5.03
CA GLY A 389 -8.69 16.06 -4.92
C GLY A 389 -8.28 14.83 -5.74
N ALA A 390 -9.11 14.39 -6.69
CA ALA A 390 -8.73 13.44 -7.73
C ALA A 390 -8.24 14.20 -8.96
N ASN A 391 -7.37 13.60 -9.80
CA ASN A 391 -6.89 14.20 -11.03
C ASN A 391 -6.71 13.13 -12.12
N ASP A 392 -5.63 12.36 -12.06
CA ASP A 392 -5.26 11.40 -13.10
C ASP A 392 -6.32 10.33 -13.33
N VAL A 393 -6.98 9.88 -12.28
CA VAL A 393 -8.03 8.84 -12.28
C VAL A 393 -9.36 9.29 -12.93
N THR A 394 -9.46 10.56 -13.29
CA THR A 394 -10.62 11.13 -13.99
C THR A 394 -10.24 11.77 -15.34
N ASN A 395 -8.97 11.65 -15.75
CA ASN A 395 -8.46 12.36 -16.92
C ASN A 395 -8.79 11.62 -18.23
N PRO A 396 -9.57 12.22 -19.15
CA PRO A 396 -9.93 11.61 -20.45
C PRO A 396 -8.72 11.29 -21.34
N ALA A 397 -7.56 11.93 -21.11
CA ALA A 397 -6.33 11.62 -21.84
C ALA A 397 -5.91 10.15 -21.71
N ALA A 398 -6.39 9.45 -20.66
CA ALA A 398 -6.20 8.01 -20.52
C ALA A 398 -6.86 7.20 -21.64
N LYS A 399 -7.95 7.70 -22.24
CA LYS A 399 -8.67 7.07 -23.33
C LYS A 399 -8.27 7.61 -24.70
N ASN A 400 -8.09 8.92 -24.78
CA ASN A 400 -8.07 9.64 -26.04
C ASN A 400 -6.65 9.89 -26.58
N ASN A 401 -5.64 9.89 -25.71
CA ASN A 401 -4.26 10.26 -26.08
C ASN A 401 -3.29 9.09 -25.92
N SER A 402 -2.98 8.41 -27.03
CA SER A 402 -2.06 7.27 -27.04
C SER A 402 -0.61 7.60 -26.60
N LYS A 403 -0.23 8.89 -26.60
CA LYS A 403 1.09 9.37 -26.12
C LYS A 403 1.07 9.72 -24.64
N SER A 404 -0.09 9.73 -23.99
CA SER A 404 -0.23 10.03 -22.58
C SER A 404 0.43 8.95 -21.71
N PRO A 405 1.15 9.30 -20.65
CA PRO A 405 1.72 8.33 -19.72
C PRO A 405 0.65 7.50 -18.98
N ILE A 406 -0.60 7.95 -18.95
CA ILE A 406 -1.73 7.23 -18.37
C ILE A 406 -2.59 6.49 -19.41
N TYR A 407 -2.18 6.46 -20.67
CA TYR A 407 -2.97 5.83 -21.74
C TYR A 407 -3.33 4.37 -21.40
N GLY A 408 -4.61 4.04 -21.62
CA GLY A 408 -5.16 2.72 -21.32
C GLY A 408 -5.49 2.47 -19.85
N MET A 409 -5.21 3.42 -18.95
CA MET A 409 -5.65 3.32 -17.56
C MET A 409 -7.17 3.46 -17.51
N PRO A 410 -7.90 2.53 -16.86
CA PRO A 410 -9.32 2.73 -16.58
C PRO A 410 -9.51 4.00 -15.75
N ILE A 411 -10.54 4.77 -16.03
CA ILE A 411 -10.85 6.02 -15.32
C ILE A 411 -12.30 6.08 -14.89
N LEU A 412 -12.60 6.94 -13.93
CA LEU A 412 -13.97 7.34 -13.61
C LEU A 412 -14.44 8.33 -14.67
N GLU A 413 -15.54 8.01 -15.34
CA GLU A 413 -16.06 8.71 -16.52
C GLU A 413 -16.87 9.96 -16.15
N VAL A 414 -16.28 10.82 -15.31
CA VAL A 414 -16.93 12.04 -14.79
C VAL A 414 -17.37 12.98 -15.90
N GLU A 415 -16.69 12.93 -17.07
CA GLU A 415 -17.06 13.70 -18.26
C GLU A 415 -18.45 13.36 -18.80
N LYS A 416 -19.06 12.28 -18.37
CA LYS A 416 -20.43 11.91 -18.79
C LYS A 416 -21.51 12.62 -17.97
N ALA A 417 -21.22 13.08 -16.76
CA ALA A 417 -22.16 13.81 -15.93
C ALA A 417 -22.61 15.13 -16.60
N LYS A 418 -23.79 15.64 -16.26
CA LYS A 418 -24.32 16.89 -16.80
C LYS A 418 -23.43 18.08 -16.41
N THR A 419 -23.02 18.15 -15.14
CA THR A 419 -22.10 19.15 -14.62
C THR A 419 -20.98 18.47 -13.85
N VAL A 420 -19.75 18.95 -14.02
CA VAL A 420 -18.57 18.51 -13.24
C VAL A 420 -18.12 19.66 -12.35
N ILE A 421 -18.16 19.46 -11.04
CA ILE A 421 -17.58 20.40 -10.07
C ILE A 421 -16.23 19.83 -9.65
N PHE A 422 -15.15 20.56 -9.95
CA PHE A 422 -13.80 20.09 -9.72
C PHE A 422 -13.09 20.96 -8.67
N MET A 423 -12.83 20.38 -7.48
CA MET A 423 -12.13 21.08 -6.41
C MET A 423 -10.63 20.81 -6.47
N LYS A 424 -9.84 21.87 -6.60
CA LYS A 424 -8.39 21.79 -6.73
C LYS A 424 -7.70 23.04 -6.17
N ARG A 425 -6.52 22.87 -5.55
CA ARG A 425 -5.77 24.02 -4.99
C ARG A 425 -5.19 24.94 -6.06
N SER A 426 -4.78 24.38 -7.20
CA SER A 426 -4.15 25.10 -8.30
C SER A 426 -4.20 24.27 -9.59
N MET A 427 -3.81 24.83 -10.70
CA MET A 427 -3.69 24.15 -12.00
C MET A 427 -2.49 23.18 -12.07
N ALA A 428 -1.70 23.03 -11.01
CA ALA A 428 -0.57 22.10 -11.01
C ALA A 428 -0.98 20.68 -11.42
N PRO A 429 -0.21 19.98 -12.26
CA PRO A 429 -0.53 18.61 -12.70
C PRO A 429 -0.58 17.64 -11.53
N GLY A 430 -1.23 16.48 -11.74
CA GLY A 430 -1.23 15.35 -10.79
C GLY A 430 0.10 14.58 -10.79
N PHE A 431 0.08 13.37 -10.24
CA PHE A 431 1.26 12.51 -10.19
C PHE A 431 1.79 12.09 -11.56
N ALA A 432 0.90 12.00 -12.55
CA ALA A 432 1.28 11.67 -13.93
C ALA A 432 2.01 12.81 -14.65
N GLY A 433 2.03 14.01 -14.06
CA GLY A 433 2.71 15.18 -14.63
C GLY A 433 2.05 15.78 -15.88
N ILE A 434 0.79 15.43 -16.14
CA ILE A 434 0.02 15.88 -17.31
C ILE A 434 -1.17 16.75 -16.91
N GLU A 435 -1.59 17.62 -17.83
CA GLU A 435 -2.80 18.41 -17.68
C GLU A 435 -4.06 17.52 -17.83
N ASN A 436 -5.14 17.91 -17.18
CA ASN A 436 -6.40 17.19 -17.26
C ASN A 436 -7.35 17.94 -18.22
N GLU A 437 -7.73 17.27 -19.31
CA GLU A 437 -8.60 17.81 -20.34
C GLU A 437 -9.99 18.18 -19.82
N LEU A 438 -10.41 17.61 -18.68
CA LEU A 438 -11.70 17.95 -18.03
C LEU A 438 -11.80 19.43 -17.66
N PHE A 439 -10.68 20.09 -17.32
CA PHE A 439 -10.70 21.48 -16.89
C PHE A 439 -11.11 22.44 -18.00
N LEU A 440 -11.04 21.99 -19.25
CA LEU A 440 -11.34 22.75 -20.46
C LEU A 440 -12.78 22.55 -20.96
N LEU A 441 -13.52 21.63 -20.35
CA LEU A 441 -14.89 21.36 -20.76
C LEU A 441 -15.84 22.46 -20.29
N PRO A 442 -16.77 22.96 -21.13
CA PRO A 442 -17.70 24.03 -20.77
C PRO A 442 -18.58 23.72 -19.54
N LYS A 443 -18.81 22.42 -19.28
CA LYS A 443 -19.60 21.93 -18.13
C LYS A 443 -18.80 21.73 -16.86
N THR A 444 -17.49 22.02 -16.87
CA THR A 444 -16.63 21.88 -15.70
C THR A 444 -16.53 23.21 -14.94
N MET A 445 -16.95 23.17 -13.69
CA MET A 445 -16.85 24.27 -12.75
C MET A 445 -15.61 24.05 -11.88
N MET A 446 -14.60 24.91 -12.04
CA MET A 446 -13.38 24.80 -11.20
C MET A 446 -13.54 25.63 -9.93
N LEU A 447 -13.47 24.96 -8.78
CA LEU A 447 -13.41 25.59 -7.45
C LEU A 447 -11.97 25.52 -6.94
N PHE A 448 -11.29 26.66 -6.97
CA PHE A 448 -9.92 26.74 -6.49
C PHE A 448 -9.87 27.05 -4.99
N GLY A 449 -9.10 26.27 -4.25
CA GLY A 449 -8.88 26.43 -2.83
C GLY A 449 -8.51 25.15 -2.13
N ASP A 450 -8.35 25.22 -0.81
CA ASP A 450 -8.21 24.04 0.02
C ASP A 450 -9.56 23.27 0.05
N ALA A 451 -9.50 21.95 -0.10
CA ALA A 451 -10.70 21.14 -0.22
C ALA A 451 -11.56 21.21 1.06
N LYS A 452 -10.93 21.24 2.24
CA LYS A 452 -11.66 21.35 3.51
C LYS A 452 -12.39 22.68 3.62
N ASP A 453 -11.69 23.78 3.36
CA ASP A 453 -12.25 25.13 3.47
C ASP A 453 -13.41 25.32 2.48
N THR A 454 -13.23 24.83 1.25
CA THR A 454 -14.26 24.92 0.19
C THR A 454 -15.49 24.09 0.56
N VAL A 455 -15.31 22.86 1.05
CA VAL A 455 -16.43 21.99 1.46
C VAL A 455 -17.13 22.58 2.68
N VAL A 456 -16.40 23.13 3.66
CA VAL A 456 -17.01 23.80 4.84
C VAL A 456 -17.86 25.00 4.41
N LYS A 457 -17.41 25.81 3.44
CA LYS A 457 -18.21 26.91 2.88
C LYS A 457 -19.49 26.39 2.23
N LEU A 458 -19.41 25.33 1.41
CA LEU A 458 -20.58 24.72 0.78
C LEU A 458 -21.57 24.18 1.83
N VAL A 459 -21.07 23.50 2.88
CA VAL A 459 -21.89 23.03 3.99
C VAL A 459 -22.64 24.18 4.66
N ASN A 460 -21.97 25.31 4.91
CA ASN A 460 -22.60 26.48 5.53
C ASN A 460 -23.62 27.17 4.65
N LEU A 461 -23.39 27.19 3.33
CA LEU A 461 -24.32 27.76 2.35
C LEU A 461 -25.56 26.87 2.16
N LEU A 462 -25.43 25.55 2.33
CA LEU A 462 -26.53 24.59 2.18
C LEU A 462 -27.36 24.39 3.45
N LYS A 463 -26.90 24.84 4.60
CA LYS A 463 -27.66 24.86 5.88
C LYS A 463 -28.76 25.91 5.83
#